data_729df4018b7fd1458ad2019e81cc4d42
#
_entry.id   729df4018b7fd1458ad2019e81cc4d42
#
_cell.length_a   1.000
_cell.length_b   1.000
_cell.length_c   1.000
_cell.angle_alpha   90.00
_cell.angle_beta   90.00
_cell.angle_gamma   90.00
#
_symmetry.space_group_name_H-M   'P 1'
#
loop_
_entity.id
_entity.type
_entity.pdbx_description
1 polymer ?
#
loop_
_entity_poly.entity_id
_entity_poly.type
_entity_poly.pdbx_seq_one_letter_code
_entity_poly.pdbx_strand_id
1 'polypeptide(L)'
;MQSAGLSYDEVFAEADALGYLEADPNLDVGGIDAGHKLAILSSIAYGVQVDFDAVKLEGIGQISIDDINHAADMGYRIKLLGVSQMTENGLEQRMTPCLVPETSPLGQLEGGTNMVVVEGDKVGQIVLRGAGAGEGPTASAVMSDVLDLARGIRIPTLSLIHI
;
A
#
# COMPACT_ATOMS: atom_id res chain seq x y z
N MET A 1 13.69 -11.86 0.71
CA MET A 1 13.36 -13.20 1.23
C MET A 1 13.07 -14.20 0.10
N GLN A 2 11.94 -14.18 -0.57
CA GLN A 2 11.54 -15.22 -1.54
C GLN A 2 12.50 -15.43 -2.72
N SER A 3 12.99 -14.37 -3.36
CA SER A 3 13.83 -14.46 -4.57
C SER A 3 15.30 -14.78 -4.28
N ALA A 4 15.80 -14.54 -3.08
CA ALA A 4 17.20 -14.69 -2.70
C ALA A 4 17.44 -15.77 -1.63
N GLY A 5 16.39 -16.37 -1.07
CA GLY A 5 16.51 -17.36 0.02
C GLY A 5 17.12 -16.82 1.32
N LEU A 6 17.12 -15.48 1.47
CA LEU A 6 17.71 -14.81 2.63
C LEU A 6 16.73 -14.80 3.80
N SER A 7 17.26 -14.87 5.03
CA SER A 7 16.47 -14.69 6.25
C SER A 7 15.92 -13.26 6.36
N TYR A 8 14.98 -13.07 7.28
CA TYR A 8 14.42 -11.73 7.55
C TYR A 8 15.51 -10.73 7.94
N ASP A 9 16.42 -11.12 8.85
CA ASP A 9 17.48 -10.24 9.36
C ASP A 9 18.47 -9.83 8.26
N GLU A 10 18.81 -10.75 7.35
CA GLU A 10 19.70 -10.47 6.20
C GLU A 10 19.05 -9.50 5.21
N VAL A 11 17.77 -9.71 4.88
CA VAL A 11 17.03 -8.81 3.97
C VAL A 11 16.83 -7.45 4.62
N PHE A 12 16.59 -7.41 5.92
CA PHE A 12 16.44 -6.17 6.68
C PHE A 12 17.73 -5.34 6.66
N ALA A 13 18.88 -5.99 6.94
CA ALA A 13 20.19 -5.34 6.89
C ALA A 13 20.55 -4.82 5.49
N GLU A 14 20.17 -5.56 4.43
CA GLU A 14 20.37 -5.13 3.06
C GLU A 14 19.50 -3.93 2.70
N ALA A 15 18.22 -3.94 3.12
CA ALA A 15 17.29 -2.85 2.88
C ALA A 15 17.73 -1.57 3.60
N ASP A 16 18.24 -1.68 4.84
CA ASP A 16 18.81 -0.57 5.60
C ASP A 16 20.03 0.01 4.90
N ALA A 17 20.95 -0.84 4.47
CA ALA A 17 22.15 -0.42 3.74
C ALA A 17 21.84 0.29 2.40
N LEU A 18 20.72 -0.04 1.76
CA LEU A 18 20.24 0.58 0.52
C LEU A 18 19.39 1.84 0.78
N GLY A 19 19.15 2.20 2.04
CA GLY A 19 18.35 3.37 2.41
C GLY A 19 16.85 3.25 2.09
N TYR A 20 16.32 2.03 2.08
CA TYR A 20 14.89 1.77 1.85
C TYR A 20 14.08 1.74 3.14
N LEU A 21 14.74 1.67 4.30
CA LEU A 21 14.05 1.68 5.59
C LEU A 21 13.96 3.10 6.14
N GLU A 22 12.81 3.39 6.73
CA GLU A 22 12.62 4.60 7.52
C GLU A 22 13.42 4.50 8.84
N ALA A 23 13.65 5.66 9.49
CA ALA A 23 14.40 5.73 10.76
C ALA A 23 13.80 4.88 11.88
N ASP A 24 12.49 4.60 11.83
CA ASP A 24 11.79 3.63 12.66
C ASP A 24 11.30 2.46 11.81
N PRO A 25 11.94 1.29 11.89
CA PRO A 25 11.53 0.09 11.14
C PRO A 25 10.08 -0.35 11.34
N ASN A 26 9.46 0.03 12.45
CA ASN A 26 8.05 -0.29 12.70
C ASN A 26 7.10 0.43 11.73
N LEU A 27 7.52 1.56 11.16
CA LEU A 27 6.73 2.26 10.16
C LEU A 27 6.50 1.39 8.93
N ASP A 28 7.52 0.65 8.50
CA ASP A 28 7.47 -0.24 7.34
C ASP A 28 6.92 -1.62 7.70
N VAL A 29 7.59 -2.31 8.65
CA VAL A 29 7.28 -3.70 9.04
C VAL A 29 5.93 -3.81 9.73
N GLY A 30 5.56 -2.82 10.53
CA GLY A 30 4.25 -2.73 11.18
C GLY A 30 3.12 -2.31 10.24
N GLY A 31 3.44 -1.82 9.04
CA GLY A 31 2.46 -1.34 8.06
C GLY A 31 1.85 0.02 8.41
N ILE A 32 2.47 0.79 9.29
CA ILE A 32 1.96 2.07 9.77
C ILE A 32 1.92 3.10 8.64
N ASP A 33 3.03 3.28 7.91
CA ASP A 33 3.09 4.21 6.77
C ASP A 33 2.05 3.84 5.70
N ALA A 34 1.96 2.56 5.35
CA ALA A 34 0.96 2.08 4.40
C ALA A 34 -0.47 2.24 4.93
N GLY A 35 -0.69 2.12 6.24
CA GLY A 35 -1.98 2.37 6.90
C GLY A 35 -2.42 3.83 6.80
N HIS A 36 -1.50 4.80 6.99
CA HIS A 36 -1.78 6.21 6.75
C HIS A 36 -2.21 6.48 5.30
N LYS A 37 -1.48 5.90 4.35
CA LYS A 37 -1.83 6.00 2.92
C LYS A 37 -3.20 5.39 2.63
N LEU A 38 -3.53 4.25 3.24
CA LEU A 38 -4.83 3.60 3.11
C LEU A 38 -5.95 4.50 3.64
N ALA A 39 -5.80 5.11 4.81
CA ALA A 39 -6.80 5.99 5.39
C ALA A 39 -7.10 7.21 4.47
N ILE A 40 -6.05 7.79 3.86
CA ILE A 40 -6.20 8.88 2.89
C ILE A 40 -6.93 8.39 1.63
N LEU A 41 -6.51 7.26 1.06
CA LEU A 41 -7.15 6.70 -0.14
C LEU A 41 -8.61 6.33 0.11
N SER A 42 -8.92 5.79 1.29
CA SER A 42 -10.28 5.47 1.69
C SER A 42 -11.15 6.73 1.80
N SER A 43 -10.59 7.80 2.38
CA SER A 43 -11.28 9.09 2.44
C SER A 43 -11.67 9.61 1.05
N ILE A 44 -10.74 9.51 0.09
CA ILE A 44 -10.97 9.94 -1.30
C ILE A 44 -12.01 9.03 -1.98
N ALA A 45 -11.89 7.71 -1.82
CA ALA A 45 -12.74 6.75 -2.52
C ALA A 45 -14.19 6.74 -2.02
N TYR A 46 -14.40 6.93 -0.71
CA TYR A 46 -15.71 6.79 -0.07
C TYR A 46 -16.30 8.11 0.43
N GLY A 47 -15.58 9.22 0.31
CA GLY A 47 -16.04 10.53 0.79
C GLY A 47 -16.20 10.62 2.31
N VAL A 48 -15.39 9.90 3.06
CA VAL A 48 -15.38 9.89 4.53
C VAL A 48 -14.20 10.70 5.07
N GLN A 49 -14.25 11.05 6.36
CA GLN A 49 -13.10 11.67 7.01
C GLN A 49 -11.93 10.68 7.09
N VAL A 50 -10.71 11.22 7.02
CA VAL A 50 -9.50 10.42 7.25
C VAL A 50 -9.50 9.97 8.71
N ASP A 51 -9.50 8.67 8.93
CA ASP A 51 -9.46 8.05 10.25
C ASP A 51 -8.44 6.91 10.24
N PHE A 52 -7.23 7.21 10.72
CA PHE A 52 -6.16 6.23 10.84
C PHE A 52 -6.40 5.26 11.99
N ASP A 53 -7.02 5.71 13.08
CA ASP A 53 -7.29 4.87 14.25
C ASP A 53 -8.29 3.74 13.94
N ALA A 54 -9.11 3.92 12.91
CA ALA A 54 -10.01 2.89 12.40
C ALA A 54 -9.32 1.84 11.51
N VAL A 55 -8.06 2.04 11.13
CA VAL A 55 -7.30 1.07 10.32
C VAL A 55 -6.78 -0.04 11.22
N LYS A 56 -7.26 -1.27 11.02
CA LYS A 56 -6.70 -2.44 11.69
C LYS A 56 -5.33 -2.75 11.10
N LEU A 57 -4.29 -2.67 11.92
CA LEU A 57 -2.91 -2.93 11.50
C LEU A 57 -2.48 -4.33 11.94
N GLU A 58 -1.94 -5.08 10.99
CA GLU A 58 -1.24 -6.34 11.20
C GLU A 58 0.00 -6.35 10.32
N GLY A 59 1.16 -6.21 10.94
CA GLY A 59 2.44 -6.15 10.25
C GLY A 59 2.92 -7.51 9.76
N ILE A 60 4.10 -7.50 9.11
CA ILE A 60 4.73 -8.71 8.54
C ILE A 60 5.75 -9.37 9.47
N GLY A 61 5.95 -8.86 10.68
CA GLY A 61 6.98 -9.36 11.62
C GLY A 61 6.78 -10.80 12.08
N GLN A 62 5.58 -11.37 11.90
CA GLN A 62 5.27 -12.75 12.24
C GLN A 62 5.44 -13.73 11.05
N ILE A 63 5.69 -13.22 9.84
CA ILE A 63 5.80 -14.04 8.63
C ILE A 63 7.19 -14.67 8.55
N SER A 64 7.22 -16.00 8.57
CA SER A 64 8.45 -16.78 8.44
C SER A 64 8.80 -17.07 6.97
N ILE A 65 10.04 -17.51 6.73
CA ILE A 65 10.45 -18.00 5.41
C ILE A 65 9.68 -19.26 5.01
N ASP A 66 9.29 -20.09 5.97
CA ASP A 66 8.52 -21.30 5.71
C ASP A 66 7.09 -20.95 5.26
N ASP A 67 6.47 -19.93 5.84
CA ASP A 67 5.17 -19.41 5.38
C ASP A 67 5.26 -18.95 3.93
N ILE A 68 6.33 -18.23 3.57
CA ILE A 68 6.56 -17.76 2.20
C ILE A 68 6.74 -18.93 1.24
N ASN A 69 7.52 -19.94 1.62
CA ASN A 69 7.74 -21.13 0.80
C ASN A 69 6.45 -21.94 0.62
N HIS A 70 5.69 -22.17 1.69
CA HIS A 70 4.40 -22.86 1.61
C HIS A 70 3.39 -22.09 0.74
N ALA A 71 3.35 -20.77 0.85
CA ALA A 71 2.51 -19.96 -0.02
C ALA A 71 2.91 -20.13 -1.49
N ALA A 72 4.21 -20.11 -1.78
CA ALA A 72 4.72 -20.30 -3.15
C ALA A 72 4.39 -21.69 -3.71
N ASP A 73 4.51 -22.76 -2.92
CA ASP A 73 4.14 -24.11 -3.30
C ASP A 73 2.64 -24.24 -3.67
N MET A 74 1.81 -23.39 -3.08
CA MET A 74 0.38 -23.31 -3.39
C MET A 74 0.05 -22.36 -4.55
N GLY A 75 1.04 -21.72 -5.18
CA GLY A 75 0.84 -20.74 -6.26
C GLY A 75 0.44 -19.33 -5.76
N TYR A 76 0.78 -19.00 -4.51
CA TYR A 76 0.49 -17.71 -3.91
C TYR A 76 1.77 -16.98 -3.50
N ARG A 77 1.66 -15.68 -3.32
CA ARG A 77 2.66 -14.82 -2.68
C ARG A 77 2.06 -14.15 -1.46
N ILE A 78 2.84 -14.01 -0.38
CA ILE A 78 2.42 -13.21 0.77
C ILE A 78 2.78 -11.75 0.48
N LYS A 79 1.79 -10.88 0.55
CA LYS A 79 1.94 -9.42 0.40
C LYS A 79 1.24 -8.72 1.55
N LEU A 80 1.87 -7.68 2.10
CA LEU A 80 1.18 -6.76 3.00
C LEU A 80 0.24 -5.88 2.17
N LEU A 81 -1.06 -6.03 2.35
CA LEU A 81 -2.06 -5.29 1.60
C LEU A 81 -2.88 -4.38 2.48
N GLY A 82 -3.07 -3.14 2.02
CA GLY A 82 -4.13 -2.27 2.48
C GLY A 82 -5.44 -2.63 1.77
N VAL A 83 -6.45 -2.99 2.52
CA VAL A 83 -7.79 -3.29 2.02
C VAL A 83 -8.77 -2.30 2.63
N SER A 84 -9.55 -1.64 1.76
CA SER A 84 -10.63 -0.77 2.17
C SER A 84 -11.90 -1.18 1.44
N GLN A 85 -12.96 -1.46 2.18
CA GLN A 85 -14.20 -1.99 1.62
C GLN A 85 -15.41 -1.47 2.40
N MET A 86 -16.43 -1.01 1.66
CA MET A 86 -17.73 -0.74 2.26
C MET A 86 -18.45 -2.05 2.51
N THR A 87 -18.89 -2.25 3.75
CA THR A 87 -19.66 -3.42 4.20
C THR A 87 -21.01 -2.99 4.75
N GLU A 88 -21.86 -3.94 5.07
CA GLU A 88 -23.15 -3.67 5.75
C GLU A 88 -22.96 -3.00 7.12
N ASN A 89 -21.81 -3.19 7.76
CA ASN A 89 -21.47 -2.63 9.07
C ASN A 89 -20.69 -1.32 8.99
N GLY A 90 -20.46 -0.79 7.79
CA GLY A 90 -19.68 0.42 7.54
C GLY A 90 -18.38 0.17 6.78
N LEU A 91 -17.51 1.16 6.78
CA LEU A 91 -16.21 1.07 6.10
C LEU A 91 -15.23 0.21 6.90
N GLU A 92 -14.76 -0.87 6.29
CA GLU A 92 -13.67 -1.69 6.80
C GLU A 92 -12.35 -1.21 6.21
N GLN A 93 -11.35 -0.99 7.06
CA GLN A 93 -10.00 -0.64 6.66
C GLN A 93 -9.00 -1.53 7.39
N ARG A 94 -8.11 -2.19 6.68
CA ARG A 94 -7.07 -3.03 7.29
C ARG A 94 -5.79 -3.09 6.46
N MET A 95 -4.68 -3.16 7.14
CA MET A 95 -3.37 -3.55 6.63
C MET A 95 -3.05 -4.93 7.16
N THR A 96 -2.98 -5.94 6.31
CA THR A 96 -2.77 -7.33 6.74
C THR A 96 -1.98 -8.11 5.70
N PRO A 97 -1.12 -9.05 6.13
CA PRO A 97 -0.54 -10.02 5.22
C PRO A 97 -1.63 -10.84 4.53
N CYS A 98 -1.58 -10.89 3.21
CA CYS A 98 -2.55 -11.61 2.39
C CYS A 98 -1.88 -12.61 1.47
N LEU A 99 -2.52 -13.78 1.28
CA LEU A 99 -2.20 -14.70 0.20
C LEU A 99 -2.77 -14.15 -1.10
N VAL A 100 -1.89 -13.85 -2.04
CA VAL A 100 -2.26 -13.26 -3.33
C VAL A 100 -1.87 -14.25 -4.43
N PRO A 101 -2.78 -14.63 -5.35
CA PRO A 101 -2.42 -15.49 -6.47
C PRO A 101 -1.22 -14.91 -7.25
N GLU A 102 -0.19 -15.71 -7.49
CA GLU A 102 1.04 -15.23 -8.15
C GLU A 102 0.78 -14.68 -9.57
N THR A 103 -0.30 -15.16 -10.22
CA THR A 103 -0.70 -14.72 -11.56
C THR A 103 -1.51 -13.43 -11.58
N SER A 104 -1.94 -12.94 -10.41
CA SER A 104 -2.70 -11.68 -10.30
C SER A 104 -1.80 -10.44 -10.45
N PRO A 105 -2.34 -9.27 -10.80
CA PRO A 105 -1.55 -8.03 -10.87
C PRO A 105 -0.75 -7.74 -9.60
N LEU A 106 -1.36 -7.92 -8.42
CA LEU A 106 -0.70 -7.72 -7.13
C LEU A 106 0.37 -8.79 -6.86
N GLY A 107 0.14 -10.05 -7.27
CA GLY A 107 1.09 -11.14 -7.13
C GLY A 107 2.34 -10.96 -7.99
N GLN A 108 2.20 -10.36 -9.16
CA GLN A 108 3.29 -10.09 -10.10
C GLN A 108 4.06 -8.79 -9.79
N LEU A 109 3.62 -8.03 -8.78
CA LEU A 109 4.28 -6.79 -8.41
C LEU A 109 5.60 -7.09 -7.69
N GLU A 110 6.71 -6.54 -8.23
CA GLU A 110 8.07 -6.72 -7.70
C GLU A 110 8.79 -5.39 -7.53
N GLY A 111 9.82 -5.41 -6.68
CA GLY A 111 10.68 -4.25 -6.40
C GLY A 111 9.95 -3.11 -5.70
N GLY A 112 10.45 -1.90 -5.85
CA GLY A 112 9.92 -0.67 -5.21
C GLY A 112 8.69 -0.06 -5.91
N THR A 113 7.97 -0.84 -6.73
CA THR A 113 6.78 -0.35 -7.42
C THR A 113 5.54 -0.50 -6.55
N ASN A 114 4.73 0.55 -6.46
CA ASN A 114 3.45 0.54 -5.77
C ASN A 114 2.31 0.23 -6.74
N MET A 115 1.24 -0.35 -6.20
CA MET A 115 0.02 -0.66 -6.95
C MET A 115 -1.22 -0.42 -6.10
N VAL A 116 -2.23 0.16 -6.73
CA VAL A 116 -3.58 0.25 -6.18
C VAL A 116 -4.53 -0.44 -7.15
N VAL A 117 -5.34 -1.35 -6.62
CA VAL A 117 -6.40 -2.03 -7.38
C VAL A 117 -7.73 -1.53 -6.85
N VAL A 118 -8.57 -1.02 -7.73
CA VAL A 118 -9.91 -0.53 -7.40
C VAL A 118 -10.92 -1.40 -8.12
N GLU A 119 -11.84 -2.00 -7.37
CA GLU A 119 -12.98 -2.73 -7.90
C GLU A 119 -14.21 -1.80 -7.91
N GLY A 120 -14.57 -1.33 -9.09
CA GLY A 120 -15.72 -0.45 -9.26
C GLY A 120 -16.95 -1.21 -9.74
N ASP A 121 -18.13 -0.87 -9.20
CA ASP A 121 -19.41 -1.57 -9.46
C ASP A 121 -19.74 -1.71 -10.96
N LYS A 122 -19.54 -0.65 -11.75
CA LYS A 122 -19.85 -0.63 -13.18
C LYS A 122 -18.63 -0.68 -14.09
N VAL A 123 -17.50 -0.20 -13.61
CA VAL A 123 -16.27 -0.11 -14.41
C VAL A 123 -15.42 -1.38 -14.29
N GLY A 124 -15.67 -2.20 -13.27
CA GLY A 124 -14.85 -3.38 -12.97
C GLY A 124 -13.52 -2.98 -12.34
N GLN A 125 -12.47 -3.74 -12.66
CA GLN A 125 -11.16 -3.56 -12.07
C GLN A 125 -10.36 -2.45 -12.77
N ILE A 126 -9.86 -1.51 -11.97
CA ILE A 126 -8.88 -0.49 -12.38
C ILE A 126 -7.58 -0.76 -11.63
N VAL A 127 -6.46 -0.78 -12.35
CA VAL A 127 -5.14 -0.99 -11.79
C VAL A 127 -4.28 0.24 -12.03
N LEU A 128 -3.81 0.86 -10.94
CA LEU A 128 -2.85 1.96 -10.96
C LEU A 128 -1.49 1.42 -10.50
N ARG A 129 -0.46 1.58 -11.33
CA ARG A 129 0.89 1.10 -11.03
C ARG A 129 1.91 2.19 -11.28
N GLY A 130 2.83 2.38 -10.35
CA GLY A 130 3.88 3.39 -10.50
C GLY A 130 4.91 3.35 -9.39
N ALA A 131 5.95 4.18 -9.53
CA ALA A 131 6.93 4.37 -8.47
C ALA A 131 6.28 5.12 -7.30
N GLY A 132 6.37 4.57 -6.08
CA GLY A 132 5.81 5.16 -4.87
C GLY A 132 6.79 6.04 -4.11
N ALA A 133 8.10 5.90 -4.37
CA ALA A 133 9.16 6.64 -3.71
C ALA A 133 10.29 6.97 -4.71
N GLY A 134 11.22 7.82 -4.27
CA GLY A 134 12.38 8.25 -5.04
C GLY A 134 12.34 9.73 -5.40
N GLU A 135 13.50 10.33 -5.65
CA GLU A 135 13.68 11.76 -5.92
C GLU A 135 12.78 12.24 -7.08
N GLY A 136 12.85 11.57 -8.22
CA GLY A 136 12.09 11.95 -9.42
C GLY A 136 10.57 11.89 -9.24
N PRO A 137 10.00 10.75 -8.80
CA PRO A 137 8.57 10.63 -8.54
C PRO A 137 8.05 11.63 -7.52
N THR A 138 8.79 11.85 -6.42
CA THR A 138 8.41 12.82 -5.39
C THR A 138 8.43 14.24 -5.93
N ALA A 139 9.50 14.64 -6.64
CA ALA A 139 9.59 15.95 -7.27
C ALA A 139 8.45 16.16 -8.29
N SER A 140 8.11 15.14 -9.08
CA SER A 140 7.01 15.20 -10.04
C SER A 140 5.66 15.42 -9.36
N ALA A 141 5.39 14.73 -8.26
CA ALA A 141 4.14 14.89 -7.50
C ALA A 141 4.03 16.32 -6.93
N VAL A 142 5.08 16.82 -6.26
CA VAL A 142 5.12 18.18 -5.71
C VAL A 142 4.93 19.23 -6.81
N MET A 143 5.62 19.07 -7.94
CA MET A 143 5.50 20.03 -9.05
C MET A 143 4.11 19.99 -9.72
N SER A 144 3.45 18.84 -9.74
CA SER A 144 2.06 18.74 -10.20
C SER A 144 1.14 19.61 -9.35
N ASP A 145 1.24 19.50 -8.04
CA ASP A 145 0.43 20.30 -7.11
C ASP A 145 0.73 21.80 -7.23
N VAL A 146 2.01 22.18 -7.37
CA VAL A 146 2.40 23.59 -7.59
C VAL A 146 1.81 24.14 -8.88
N LEU A 147 1.83 23.35 -9.96
CA LEU A 147 1.24 23.76 -11.24
C LEU A 147 -0.27 23.89 -11.16
N ASP A 148 -0.95 23.01 -10.46
CA ASP A 148 -2.40 23.07 -10.27
C ASP A 148 -2.79 24.32 -9.47
N LEU A 149 -2.06 24.64 -8.40
CA LEU A 149 -2.23 25.88 -7.66
C LEU A 149 -2.00 27.12 -8.53
N ALA A 150 -0.95 27.11 -9.35
CA ALA A 150 -0.65 28.21 -10.28
C ALA A 150 -1.74 28.40 -11.35
N ARG A 151 -2.42 27.33 -11.75
CA ARG A 151 -3.59 27.37 -12.66
C ARG A 151 -4.88 27.78 -11.95
N GLY A 152 -4.85 28.00 -10.66
CA GLY A 152 -6.03 28.34 -9.85
C GLY A 152 -6.92 27.12 -9.52
N ILE A 153 -6.46 25.90 -9.78
CA ILE A 153 -7.16 24.69 -9.40
C ILE A 153 -7.09 24.51 -7.88
N ARG A 154 -8.24 24.55 -7.24
CA ARG A 154 -8.37 24.36 -5.79
C ARG A 154 -9.45 23.32 -5.54
N ILE A 155 -9.05 22.07 -5.43
CA ILE A 155 -9.95 20.97 -5.10
C ILE A 155 -9.74 20.67 -3.61
N PRO A 156 -10.80 20.71 -2.79
CA PRO A 156 -10.72 20.25 -1.41
C PRO A 156 -10.50 18.73 -1.42
N THR A 157 -9.26 18.28 -1.30
CA THR A 157 -8.89 16.88 -1.49
C THR A 157 -9.48 15.97 -0.40
N LEU A 158 -9.61 16.48 0.81
CA LEU A 158 -10.07 15.70 1.99
C LEU A 158 -11.36 16.28 2.61
N SER A 159 -12.09 17.13 1.89
CA SER A 159 -13.38 17.60 2.33
C SER A 159 -14.47 16.63 1.92
N LEU A 160 -15.40 16.36 2.82
CA LEU A 160 -16.65 15.67 2.48
C LEU A 160 -17.31 16.43 1.33
N ILE A 161 -17.39 15.83 0.17
CA ILE A 161 -18.17 16.37 -0.94
C ILE A 161 -19.61 16.07 -0.60
N HIS A 162 -20.34 17.05 -0.09
CA HIS A 162 -21.79 16.98 -0.04
C HIS A 162 -22.31 17.13 -1.47
N ILE A 163 -22.63 16.00 -2.08
CA ILE A 163 -23.39 15.96 -3.33
C ILE A 163 -24.87 16.14 -2.96
#